data_f17f8c049b1f04eb0fe329ab9c46e43a
#
_entry.id   f17f8c049b1f04eb0fe329ab9c46e43a
#
_cell.length_a   1.000
_cell.length_b   1.000
_cell.length_c   1.000
_cell.angle_alpha   90.00
_cell.angle_beta   90.00
_cell.angle_gamma   90.00
#
_symmetry.space_group_name_H-M   'P 1'
#
loop_
_entity.id
_entity.type
_entity.pdbx_description
1 polymer ?
#
loop_
_entity_poly.entity_id
_entity_poly.type
_entity_poly.pdbx_seq_one_letter_code
_entity_poly.pdbx_strand_id
1 'polypeptide(L)'
;MARMQEAHNLEVHPEWRQQDYAYYRAIWVECAELLDHFGWKWWKQQSRDLAQVQLELVDIWHFGLSDLLRADAALADVADALERLGSPVSVSDDAAEAFRVAVERLAENSLAQKRFDLAAFLDAMTALPMTATELFELYVGKNVLNSFRQRNGYKSGSYRKTWADGREDNEHLIERLRALDCQPAEVPTALMAALEVAYQR
;
A
#
# COMPACT_ATOMS: atom_id res chain seq x y z
N MET A 1 12.16 0.36 3.75
CA MET A 1 11.26 -0.08 2.68
C MET A 1 12.02 -0.67 1.49
N ALA A 2 12.92 0.03 0.79
CA ALA A 2 13.56 -0.46 -0.45
C ALA A 2 14.21 -1.86 -0.37
N ARG A 3 14.96 -2.17 0.68
CA ARG A 3 15.54 -3.51 0.88
C ARG A 3 14.49 -4.62 1.05
N MET A 4 13.37 -4.32 1.68
CA MET A 4 12.26 -5.27 1.84
C MET A 4 11.55 -5.49 0.50
N GLN A 5 11.36 -4.41 -0.28
CA GLN A 5 10.76 -4.52 -1.61
C GLN A 5 11.63 -5.32 -2.57
N GLU A 6 12.94 -5.07 -2.56
CA GLU A 6 13.89 -5.86 -3.35
C GLU A 6 13.81 -7.34 -3.00
N ALA A 7 13.82 -7.68 -1.72
CA ALA A 7 13.72 -9.07 -1.27
C ALA A 7 12.40 -9.72 -1.72
N HIS A 8 11.27 -9.01 -1.59
CA HIS A 8 9.98 -9.48 -2.07
C HIS A 8 9.96 -9.69 -3.59
N ASN A 9 10.48 -8.73 -4.34
CA ASN A 9 10.54 -8.83 -5.80
C ASN A 9 11.40 -10.04 -6.27
N LEU A 10 12.51 -10.32 -5.58
CA LEU A 10 13.36 -11.50 -5.83
C LEU A 10 12.64 -12.82 -5.47
N GLU A 11 11.79 -12.82 -4.43
CA GLU A 11 10.95 -13.98 -4.08
C GLU A 11 9.90 -14.25 -5.18
N VAL A 12 9.32 -13.20 -5.76
CA VAL A 12 8.36 -13.32 -6.87
C VAL A 12 9.06 -13.84 -8.13
N HIS A 13 10.20 -13.27 -8.51
CA HIS A 13 10.99 -13.70 -9.66
C HIS A 13 12.46 -13.27 -9.52
N PRO A 14 13.44 -14.20 -9.65
CA PRO A 14 14.87 -13.87 -9.52
C PRO A 14 15.35 -12.78 -10.48
N GLU A 15 14.79 -12.72 -11.68
CA GLU A 15 15.12 -11.73 -12.73
C GLU A 15 13.98 -10.70 -12.89
N TRP A 16 13.36 -10.26 -11.78
CA TRP A 16 12.18 -9.40 -11.80
C TRP A 16 12.39 -8.06 -12.56
N ARG A 17 13.60 -7.51 -12.58
CA ARG A 17 13.91 -6.28 -13.30
C ARG A 17 13.77 -6.43 -14.82
N GLN A 18 13.99 -7.64 -15.36
CA GLN A 18 13.94 -7.95 -16.80
C GLN A 18 12.54 -8.40 -17.25
N GLN A 19 11.59 -8.60 -16.32
CA GLN A 19 10.25 -9.10 -16.66
C GLN A 19 9.33 -8.08 -17.30
N ASP A 20 9.73 -6.81 -17.35
CA ASP A 20 8.92 -5.69 -17.88
C ASP A 20 7.50 -5.64 -17.29
N TYR A 21 7.38 -5.93 -15.98
CA TYR A 21 6.09 -5.87 -15.29
C TYR A 21 5.46 -4.49 -15.39
N ALA A 22 4.19 -4.46 -15.78
CA ALA A 22 3.44 -3.23 -15.96
C ALA A 22 2.92 -2.68 -14.59
N TYR A 23 3.84 -2.26 -13.72
CA TYR A 23 3.50 -1.71 -12.39
C TYR A 23 2.49 -0.58 -12.46
N TYR A 24 2.54 0.25 -13.51
CA TYR A 24 1.57 1.32 -13.73
C TYR A 24 0.12 0.84 -13.82
N ARG A 25 -0.11 -0.42 -14.30
CA ARG A 25 -1.47 -1.00 -14.34
C ARG A 25 -1.97 -1.33 -12.95
N ALA A 26 -1.12 -1.88 -12.09
CA ALA A 26 -1.47 -2.12 -10.70
C ALA A 26 -1.74 -0.78 -10.01
N ILE A 27 -0.86 0.20 -10.15
CA ILE A 27 -0.99 1.53 -9.53
C ILE A 27 -2.34 2.17 -9.84
N TRP A 28 -2.78 2.20 -11.11
CA TRP A 28 -4.07 2.83 -11.43
C TRP A 28 -5.27 2.02 -10.94
N VAL A 29 -5.16 0.69 -10.85
CA VAL A 29 -6.21 -0.17 -10.26
C VAL A 29 -6.34 0.13 -8.77
N GLU A 30 -5.22 0.16 -8.03
CA GLU A 30 -5.22 0.54 -6.61
C GLU A 30 -5.74 1.97 -6.39
N CYS A 31 -5.46 2.91 -7.30
CA CYS A 31 -6.08 4.26 -7.26
C CYS A 31 -7.61 4.18 -7.35
N ALA A 32 -8.17 3.29 -8.18
CA ALA A 32 -9.61 3.12 -8.30
C ALA A 32 -10.22 2.44 -7.06
N GLU A 33 -9.56 1.44 -6.48
CA GLU A 33 -9.97 0.78 -5.24
C GLU A 33 -9.92 1.76 -4.06
N LEU A 34 -8.85 2.54 -3.96
CA LEU A 34 -8.72 3.62 -2.99
C LEU A 34 -9.88 4.61 -3.06
N LEU A 35 -10.25 5.08 -4.25
CA LEU A 35 -11.38 5.98 -4.43
C LEU A 35 -12.72 5.32 -4.03
N ASP A 36 -12.90 4.02 -4.25
CA ASP A 36 -14.12 3.32 -3.84
C ASP A 36 -14.24 3.23 -2.31
N HIS A 37 -13.13 3.05 -1.60
CA HIS A 37 -13.05 3.11 -0.13
C HIS A 37 -13.19 4.55 0.41
N PHE A 38 -12.68 5.56 -0.30
CA PHE A 38 -12.76 6.95 0.12
C PHE A 38 -14.15 7.55 -0.10
N GLY A 39 -14.89 7.07 -1.11
CA GLY A 39 -16.19 7.55 -1.51
C GLY A 39 -16.13 8.65 -2.57
N TRP A 40 -16.73 8.38 -3.74
CA TRP A 40 -16.76 9.24 -4.91
C TRP A 40 -18.17 9.27 -5.58
N LYS A 41 -19.07 8.36 -5.17
CA LYS A 41 -20.37 8.15 -5.81
C LYS A 41 -21.35 9.24 -5.39
N TRP A 42 -21.53 10.25 -6.24
CA TRP A 42 -22.45 11.36 -6.00
C TRP A 42 -23.93 10.94 -5.92
N TRP A 43 -24.27 9.76 -6.46
CA TRP A 43 -25.65 9.22 -6.50
C TRP A 43 -25.96 8.29 -5.31
N LYS A 44 -25.02 8.03 -4.43
CA LYS A 44 -25.17 7.12 -3.28
C LYS A 44 -24.35 7.63 -2.12
N GLN A 45 -24.96 7.68 -0.94
CA GLN A 45 -24.21 7.96 0.29
C GLN A 45 -23.15 6.89 0.53
N GLN A 46 -21.92 7.30 0.79
CA GLN A 46 -20.80 6.45 1.15
C GLN A 46 -20.17 6.98 2.44
N SER A 47 -19.74 6.07 3.31
CA SER A 47 -18.85 6.37 4.43
C SER A 47 -17.40 6.13 3.99
N ARG A 48 -16.50 7.01 4.40
CA ARG A 48 -15.07 6.86 4.12
C ARG A 48 -14.49 5.78 5.03
N ASP A 49 -13.84 4.78 4.46
CA ASP A 49 -13.02 3.80 5.18
C ASP A 49 -11.55 4.20 5.08
N LEU A 50 -11.12 5.12 5.94
CA LEU A 50 -9.75 5.65 5.91
C LEU A 50 -8.68 4.56 6.16
N ALA A 51 -9.02 3.50 6.87
CA ALA A 51 -8.08 2.41 7.12
C ALA A 51 -7.80 1.63 5.82
N GLN A 52 -8.82 1.33 5.02
CA GLN A 52 -8.62 0.73 3.70
C GLN A 52 -7.96 1.71 2.72
N VAL A 53 -8.37 2.97 2.70
CA VAL A 53 -7.71 4.02 1.87
C VAL A 53 -6.20 4.07 2.13
N GLN A 54 -5.77 4.01 3.39
CA GLN A 54 -4.35 3.99 3.74
C GLN A 54 -3.65 2.72 3.24
N LEU A 55 -4.32 1.57 3.28
CA LEU A 55 -3.77 0.31 2.77
C LEU A 55 -3.62 0.32 1.25
N GLU A 56 -4.60 0.84 0.51
CA GLU A 56 -4.49 0.97 -0.94
C GLU A 56 -3.37 1.94 -1.33
N LEU A 57 -3.17 3.02 -0.57
CA LEU A 57 -2.04 3.92 -0.78
C LEU A 57 -0.69 3.20 -0.55
N VAL A 58 -0.65 2.29 0.42
CA VAL A 58 0.53 1.43 0.66
C VAL A 58 0.73 0.43 -0.49
N ASP A 59 -0.33 -0.12 -1.08
CA ASP A 59 -0.21 -1.02 -2.24
C ASP A 59 0.29 -0.25 -3.48
N ILE A 60 -0.20 0.98 -3.71
CA ILE A 60 0.37 1.89 -4.71
C ILE A 60 1.88 2.09 -4.45
N TRP A 61 2.27 2.30 -3.18
CA TRP A 61 3.67 2.47 -2.80
C TRP A 61 4.51 1.21 -3.06
N HIS A 62 4.00 -0.01 -2.81
CA HIS A 62 4.68 -1.26 -3.14
C HIS A 62 5.01 -1.35 -4.64
N PHE A 63 4.04 -1.08 -5.51
CA PHE A 63 4.24 -1.09 -6.96
C PHE A 63 5.13 0.07 -7.42
N GLY A 64 4.92 1.27 -6.85
CA GLY A 64 5.73 2.45 -7.13
C GLY A 64 7.19 2.25 -6.76
N LEU A 65 7.46 1.69 -5.57
CA LEU A 65 8.82 1.42 -5.10
C LEU A 65 9.50 0.35 -5.98
N SER A 66 8.76 -0.64 -6.46
CA SER A 66 9.29 -1.63 -7.42
C SER A 66 9.67 -0.96 -8.75
N ASP A 67 8.85 -0.04 -9.25
CA ASP A 67 9.14 0.70 -10.48
C ASP A 67 10.35 1.62 -10.32
N LEU A 68 10.47 2.31 -9.18
CA LEU A 68 11.63 3.15 -8.84
C LEU A 68 12.92 2.31 -8.74
N LEU A 69 12.86 1.15 -8.09
CA LEU A 69 14.00 0.23 -7.98
C LEU A 69 14.41 -0.34 -9.35
N ARG A 70 13.44 -0.66 -10.21
CA ARG A 70 13.71 -1.12 -11.58
C ARG A 70 14.39 -0.04 -12.42
N ALA A 71 14.03 1.22 -12.19
CA ALA A 71 14.59 2.37 -12.89
C ALA A 71 15.90 2.88 -12.27
N ASP A 72 16.46 2.19 -11.28
CA ASP A 72 17.66 2.61 -10.54
C ASP A 72 17.58 4.06 -10.00
N ALA A 73 16.39 4.44 -9.52
CA ALA A 73 16.14 5.77 -8.97
C ALA A 73 17.05 6.06 -7.75
N ALA A 74 17.42 7.33 -7.58
CA ALA A 74 18.21 7.78 -6.43
C ALA A 74 17.37 7.70 -5.14
N LEU A 75 17.48 6.59 -4.42
CA LEU A 75 16.67 6.32 -3.23
C LEU A 75 16.87 7.35 -2.10
N ALA A 76 18.02 8.04 -2.07
CA ALA A 76 18.24 9.14 -1.13
C ALA A 76 17.28 10.30 -1.40
N ASP A 77 17.11 10.68 -2.67
CA ASP A 77 16.19 11.76 -3.06
C ASP A 77 14.72 11.38 -2.76
N VAL A 78 14.38 10.10 -2.93
CA VAL A 78 13.05 9.57 -2.58
C VAL A 78 12.80 9.64 -1.07
N ALA A 79 13.80 9.27 -0.26
CA ALA A 79 13.72 9.37 1.20
C ALA A 79 13.59 10.82 1.65
N ASP A 80 14.42 11.72 1.12
CA ASP A 80 14.37 13.15 1.40
C ASP A 80 13.00 13.77 1.02
N ALA A 81 12.38 13.30 -0.06
CA ALA A 81 11.07 13.76 -0.48
C ALA A 81 9.97 13.32 0.50
N LEU A 82 10.02 12.08 0.98
CA LEU A 82 9.11 11.57 2.01
C LEU A 82 9.28 12.29 3.36
N GLU A 83 10.53 12.58 3.77
CA GLU A 83 10.81 13.29 5.02
C GLU A 83 10.34 14.76 4.98
N ARG A 84 10.25 15.34 3.80
CA ARG A 84 9.70 16.70 3.61
C ARG A 84 8.18 16.78 3.60
N LEU A 85 7.47 15.65 3.65
CA LEU A 85 6.01 15.67 3.80
C LEU A 85 5.63 16.41 5.08
N GLY A 86 4.70 17.35 4.95
CA GLY A 86 4.18 18.12 6.08
C GLY A 86 3.35 17.30 7.06
N SER A 87 2.86 17.96 8.09
CA SER A 87 1.91 17.34 9.01
C SER A 87 0.62 16.96 8.27
N PRO A 88 0.00 15.83 8.63
CA PRO A 88 -1.22 15.37 7.97
C PRO A 88 -2.35 16.38 8.11
N VAL A 89 -3.14 16.53 7.06
CA VAL A 89 -4.29 17.44 6.99
C VAL A 89 -5.52 16.74 7.54
N SER A 90 -6.36 17.45 8.28
CA SER A 90 -7.67 16.90 8.68
C SER A 90 -8.61 16.82 7.48
N VAL A 91 -9.39 15.74 7.38
CA VAL A 91 -10.33 15.52 6.26
C VAL A 91 -11.55 16.44 6.44
N SER A 92 -11.48 17.65 5.87
CA SER A 92 -12.66 18.49 5.59
C SER A 92 -13.27 18.10 4.24
N ASP A 93 -14.44 18.65 3.89
CA ASP A 93 -15.04 18.36 2.57
C ASP A 93 -14.20 18.93 1.41
N ASP A 94 -13.60 20.11 1.60
CA ASP A 94 -12.67 20.69 0.62
C ASP A 94 -11.39 19.86 0.48
N ALA A 95 -10.85 19.36 1.60
CA ALA A 95 -9.70 18.46 1.59
C ALA A 95 -10.04 17.10 0.94
N ALA A 96 -11.28 16.64 1.07
CA ALA A 96 -11.73 15.41 0.43
C ALA A 96 -11.71 15.49 -1.10
N GLU A 97 -12.14 16.62 -1.67
CA GLU A 97 -12.08 16.80 -3.12
C GLU A 97 -10.63 16.97 -3.60
N ALA A 98 -9.81 17.72 -2.86
CA ALA A 98 -8.39 17.82 -3.15
C ALA A 98 -7.69 16.46 -3.18
N PHE A 99 -8.06 15.56 -2.27
CA PHE A 99 -7.54 14.19 -2.24
C PHE A 99 -7.96 13.38 -3.48
N ARG A 100 -9.26 13.42 -3.86
CA ARG A 100 -9.74 12.72 -5.09
C ARG A 100 -8.97 13.20 -6.31
N VAL A 101 -8.83 14.51 -6.49
CA VAL A 101 -8.09 15.11 -7.61
C VAL A 101 -6.63 14.69 -7.61
N ALA A 102 -5.99 14.59 -6.44
CA ALA A 102 -4.60 14.12 -6.33
C ALA A 102 -4.45 12.65 -6.75
N VAL A 103 -5.37 11.78 -6.33
CA VAL A 103 -5.39 10.36 -6.72
C VAL A 103 -5.68 10.21 -8.22
N GLU A 104 -6.63 10.96 -8.78
CA GLU A 104 -6.93 10.98 -10.22
C GLU A 104 -5.72 11.41 -11.04
N ARG A 105 -4.98 12.43 -10.59
CA ARG A 105 -3.72 12.87 -11.22
C ARG A 105 -2.65 11.78 -11.18
N LEU A 106 -2.51 11.09 -10.05
CA LEU A 106 -1.58 9.97 -9.94
C LEU A 106 -1.92 8.86 -10.94
N ALA A 107 -3.20 8.49 -11.05
CA ALA A 107 -3.66 7.49 -12.00
C ALA A 107 -3.43 7.94 -13.46
N GLU A 108 -3.78 9.18 -13.81
CA GLU A 108 -3.57 9.76 -15.13
C GLU A 108 -2.10 9.76 -15.53
N ASN A 109 -1.23 10.27 -14.67
CA ASN A 109 0.20 10.35 -14.93
C ASN A 109 0.82 8.95 -15.05
N SER A 110 0.42 8.02 -14.18
CA SER A 110 0.92 6.64 -14.22
C SER A 110 0.55 5.94 -15.52
N LEU A 111 -0.67 6.12 -16.01
CA LEU A 111 -1.14 5.57 -17.28
C LEU A 111 -0.46 6.22 -18.49
N ALA A 112 -0.36 7.57 -18.49
CA ALA A 112 0.23 8.33 -19.60
C ALA A 112 1.72 8.04 -19.78
N GLN A 113 2.46 7.95 -18.66
CA GLN A 113 3.91 7.75 -18.65
C GLN A 113 4.31 6.28 -18.61
N LYS A 114 3.37 5.37 -18.31
CA LYS A 114 3.58 3.94 -18.04
C LYS A 114 4.62 3.68 -16.96
N ARG A 115 4.61 4.51 -15.92
CA ARG A 115 5.55 4.47 -14.80
C ARG A 115 4.94 5.14 -13.58
N PHE A 116 5.54 4.89 -12.42
CA PHE A 116 5.15 5.57 -11.18
C PHE A 116 5.54 7.06 -11.20
N ASP A 117 4.60 7.91 -10.81
CA ASP A 117 4.84 9.34 -10.58
C ASP A 117 4.97 9.62 -9.08
N LEU A 118 6.20 9.74 -8.61
CA LEU A 118 6.50 10.00 -7.19
C LEU A 118 5.91 11.35 -6.73
N ALA A 119 5.96 12.40 -7.57
CA ALA A 119 5.45 13.70 -7.17
C ALA A 119 3.93 13.67 -6.97
N ALA A 120 3.18 13.06 -7.88
CA ALA A 120 1.74 12.90 -7.75
C ALA A 120 1.36 12.00 -6.55
N PHE A 121 2.16 10.97 -6.24
CA PHE A 121 1.98 10.16 -5.03
C PHE A 121 2.16 10.98 -3.74
N LEU A 122 3.19 11.84 -3.68
CA LEU A 122 3.44 12.72 -2.54
C LEU A 122 2.32 13.76 -2.38
N ASP A 123 1.76 14.25 -3.49
CA ASP A 123 0.58 15.13 -3.45
C ASP A 123 -0.64 14.41 -2.84
N ALA A 124 -0.88 13.14 -3.23
CA ALA A 124 -1.95 12.33 -2.64
C ALA A 124 -1.71 12.09 -1.14
N MET A 125 -0.48 11.77 -0.74
CA MET A 125 -0.12 11.65 0.68
C MET A 125 -0.34 12.95 1.46
N THR A 126 -0.01 14.10 0.88
CA THR A 126 -0.19 15.41 1.53
C THR A 126 -1.68 15.72 1.75
N ALA A 127 -2.54 15.27 0.87
CA ALA A 127 -4.00 15.48 0.95
C ALA A 127 -4.73 14.47 1.86
N LEU A 128 -4.04 13.40 2.31
CA LEU A 128 -4.58 12.39 3.21
C LEU A 128 -4.01 12.59 4.64
N PRO A 129 -4.78 12.35 5.72
CA PRO A 129 -4.25 12.35 7.08
C PRO A 129 -3.35 11.12 7.33
N MET A 130 -2.20 11.07 6.68
CA MET A 130 -1.22 10.00 6.78
C MET A 130 0.21 10.57 6.77
N THR A 131 1.00 10.16 7.73
CA THR A 131 2.41 10.54 7.85
C THR A 131 3.33 9.56 7.12
N ALA A 132 4.57 9.97 6.84
CA ALA A 132 5.60 9.07 6.32
C ALA A 132 5.91 7.90 7.29
N THR A 133 5.76 8.13 8.61
CA THR A 133 5.91 7.07 9.62
C THR A 133 4.79 6.05 9.52
N GLU A 134 3.54 6.47 9.41
CA GLU A 134 2.39 5.58 9.22
C GLU A 134 2.49 4.82 7.89
N LEU A 135 2.94 5.46 6.82
CA LEU A 135 3.26 4.78 5.56
C LEU A 135 4.28 3.66 5.78
N PHE A 136 5.34 3.94 6.53
CA PHE A 136 6.37 2.94 6.83
C PHE A 136 5.82 1.76 7.65
N GLU A 137 5.06 2.03 8.70
CA GLU A 137 4.49 1.01 9.59
C GLU A 137 3.51 0.10 8.82
N LEU A 138 2.58 0.69 8.06
CA LEU A 138 1.63 -0.06 7.25
C LEU A 138 2.33 -0.80 6.11
N TYR A 139 3.37 -0.21 5.50
CA TYR A 139 4.20 -0.88 4.50
C TYR A 139 4.85 -2.16 5.06
N VAL A 140 5.43 -2.09 6.26
CA VAL A 140 6.00 -3.29 6.91
C VAL A 140 4.92 -4.34 7.13
N GLY A 141 3.75 -3.93 7.62
CA GLY A 141 2.60 -4.82 7.82
C GLY A 141 2.14 -5.49 6.53
N LYS A 142 1.94 -4.73 5.46
CA LYS A 142 1.52 -5.26 4.14
C LYS A 142 2.59 -6.17 3.53
N ASN A 143 3.87 -5.85 3.69
CA ASN A 143 4.96 -6.71 3.23
C ASN A 143 4.91 -8.09 3.91
N VAL A 144 4.64 -8.12 5.22
CA VAL A 144 4.44 -9.36 5.98
C VAL A 144 3.21 -10.11 5.47
N LEU A 145 2.07 -9.41 5.28
CA LEU A 145 0.86 -10.03 4.75
C LEU A 145 1.07 -10.60 3.35
N ASN A 146 1.79 -9.91 2.47
CA ASN A 146 2.09 -10.40 1.14
C ASN A 146 2.96 -11.67 1.17
N SER A 147 3.96 -11.72 2.04
CA SER A 147 4.75 -12.94 2.29
C SER A 147 3.88 -14.07 2.87
N PHE A 148 2.97 -13.74 3.80
CA PHE A 148 2.00 -14.69 4.35
C PHE A 148 1.08 -15.27 3.25
N ARG A 149 0.53 -14.42 2.37
CA ARG A 149 -0.28 -14.83 1.22
C ARG A 149 0.46 -15.82 0.32
N GLN A 150 1.74 -15.53 -0.03
CA GLN A 150 2.56 -16.41 -0.86
C GLN A 150 2.77 -17.79 -0.20
N ARG A 151 3.10 -17.82 1.08
CA ARG A 151 3.29 -19.07 1.85
C ARG A 151 2.02 -19.91 1.95
N ASN A 152 0.84 -19.28 1.91
CA ASN A 152 -0.46 -19.94 2.00
C ASN A 152 -1.14 -20.18 0.65
N GLY A 153 -0.37 -20.15 -0.45
CA GLY A 153 -0.84 -20.58 -1.76
C GLY A 153 -1.49 -19.50 -2.61
N TYR A 154 -1.13 -18.23 -2.41
CA TYR A 154 -1.66 -17.13 -3.24
C TYR A 154 -1.36 -17.35 -4.72
N LYS A 155 -0.13 -17.74 -5.08
CA LYS A 155 0.31 -17.99 -6.45
C LYS A 155 -0.44 -19.17 -7.10
N SER A 156 -0.84 -20.17 -6.32
CA SER A 156 -1.63 -21.32 -6.81
C SER A 156 -3.14 -21.06 -6.81
N GLY A 157 -3.59 -19.92 -6.33
CA GLY A 157 -5.02 -19.58 -6.21
C GLY A 157 -5.74 -20.29 -5.06
N SER A 158 -5.02 -20.95 -4.14
CA SER A 158 -5.61 -21.65 -3.00
C SER A 158 -5.77 -20.78 -1.76
N TYR A 159 -5.12 -19.62 -1.70
CA TYR A 159 -5.27 -18.67 -0.61
C TYR A 159 -6.65 -18.00 -0.62
N ARG A 160 -7.27 -17.87 0.53
CA ARG A 160 -8.56 -17.19 0.71
C ARG A 160 -8.32 -15.82 1.37
N LYS A 161 -8.63 -14.73 0.66
CA LYS A 161 -8.57 -13.36 1.22
C LYS A 161 -9.61 -13.15 2.33
N THR A 162 -10.82 -13.70 2.16
CA THR A 162 -11.84 -13.69 3.22
C THR A 162 -11.65 -14.92 4.10
N TRP A 163 -11.42 -14.70 5.40
CA TRP A 163 -11.12 -15.75 6.36
C TRP A 163 -12.39 -16.37 6.95
N ALA A 164 -12.26 -17.33 7.88
CA ALA A 164 -13.38 -18.11 8.37
C ALA A 164 -14.43 -17.30 9.14
N ASP A 165 -14.05 -16.16 9.71
CA ASP A 165 -14.93 -15.22 10.41
C ASP A 165 -15.66 -14.24 9.46
N GLY A 166 -15.45 -14.35 8.15
CA GLY A 166 -16.07 -13.51 7.12
C GLY A 166 -15.37 -12.17 6.87
N ARG A 167 -14.29 -11.87 7.59
CA ARG A 167 -13.50 -10.65 7.39
C ARG A 167 -12.37 -10.86 6.37
N GLU A 168 -11.93 -9.76 5.76
CA GLU A 168 -10.79 -9.79 4.87
C GLU A 168 -9.46 -9.78 5.63
N ASP A 169 -8.42 -10.30 5.00
CA ASP A 169 -7.08 -10.39 5.56
C ASP A 169 -6.47 -9.00 5.86
N ASN A 170 -6.85 -7.96 5.12
CA ASN A 170 -6.49 -6.57 5.41
C ASN A 170 -7.03 -6.08 6.76
N GLU A 171 -8.26 -6.48 7.14
CA GLU A 171 -8.84 -6.13 8.44
C GLU A 171 -8.08 -6.85 9.58
N HIS A 172 -7.74 -8.12 9.37
CA HIS A 172 -6.89 -8.87 10.30
C HIS A 172 -5.50 -8.26 10.42
N LEU A 173 -4.90 -7.82 9.31
CA LEU A 173 -3.62 -7.13 9.32
C LEU A 173 -3.65 -5.91 10.25
N ILE A 174 -4.62 -5.01 10.04
CA ILE A 174 -4.73 -3.77 10.83
C ILE A 174 -4.93 -4.08 12.31
N GLU A 175 -5.85 -5.02 12.62
CA GLU A 175 -6.14 -5.42 13.99
C GLU A 175 -4.89 -5.97 14.67
N ARG A 176 -4.20 -6.93 14.02
CA ARG A 176 -3.00 -7.57 14.60
C ARG A 176 -1.84 -6.61 14.73
N LEU A 177 -1.59 -5.78 13.71
CA LEU A 177 -0.51 -4.78 13.75
C LEU A 177 -0.68 -3.80 14.92
N ARG A 178 -1.90 -3.31 15.14
CA ARG A 178 -2.22 -2.42 16.27
C ARG A 178 -2.14 -3.08 17.65
N ALA A 179 -2.33 -4.40 17.70
CA ALA A 179 -2.29 -5.17 18.95
C ALA A 179 -0.88 -5.63 19.33
N LEU A 180 0.12 -5.43 18.47
CA LEU A 180 1.50 -5.79 18.77
C LEU A 180 2.08 -4.85 19.83
N ASP A 181 2.66 -5.46 20.86
CA ASP A 181 3.49 -4.80 21.87
C ASP A 181 4.89 -5.44 21.85
N CYS A 182 5.73 -5.01 20.91
CA CYS A 182 7.05 -5.56 20.70
C CYS A 182 8.00 -4.50 20.11
N GLN A 183 9.31 -4.77 20.12
CA GLN A 183 10.27 -3.88 19.51
C GLN A 183 10.10 -3.81 17.98
N PRO A 184 10.38 -2.68 17.32
CA PRO A 184 10.20 -2.52 15.88
C PRO A 184 10.88 -3.61 15.02
N ALA A 185 12.02 -4.11 15.45
CA ALA A 185 12.74 -5.18 14.75
C ALA A 185 12.02 -6.54 14.81
N GLU A 186 11.14 -6.74 15.79
CA GLU A 186 10.42 -7.99 16.01
C GLU A 186 9.06 -7.99 15.29
N VAL A 187 8.55 -6.82 14.87
CA VAL A 187 7.24 -6.67 14.23
C VAL A 187 7.00 -7.67 13.10
N PRO A 188 7.91 -7.86 12.12
CA PRO A 188 7.66 -8.80 11.03
C PRO A 188 7.41 -10.24 11.51
N THR A 189 8.19 -10.71 12.48
CA THR A 189 8.08 -12.08 13.01
C THR A 189 6.84 -12.24 13.87
N ALA A 190 6.57 -11.28 14.75
CA ALA A 190 5.41 -11.31 15.65
C ALA A 190 4.10 -11.20 14.84
N LEU A 191 4.05 -10.34 13.84
CA LEU A 191 2.89 -10.19 12.97
C LEU A 191 2.63 -11.45 12.14
N MET A 192 3.66 -12.05 11.56
CA MET A 192 3.53 -13.32 10.82
C MET A 192 2.90 -14.40 11.70
N ALA A 193 3.40 -14.58 12.91
CA ALA A 193 2.85 -15.56 13.86
C ALA A 193 1.38 -15.25 14.23
N ALA A 194 1.03 -13.97 14.43
CA ALA A 194 -0.33 -13.53 14.74
C ALA A 194 -1.30 -13.81 13.58
N LEU A 195 -0.87 -13.61 12.33
CA LEU A 195 -1.65 -13.92 11.13
C LEU A 195 -1.85 -15.43 10.96
N GLU A 196 -0.80 -16.25 11.19
CA GLU A 196 -0.89 -17.71 11.13
C GLU A 196 -1.94 -18.24 12.13
N VAL A 197 -1.93 -17.75 13.36
CA VAL A 197 -2.93 -18.13 14.38
C VAL A 197 -4.34 -17.73 14.00
N ALA A 198 -4.50 -16.55 13.38
CA ALA A 198 -5.83 -16.06 13.00
C ALA A 198 -6.39 -16.78 11.77
N TYR A 199 -5.55 -17.15 10.81
CA TYR A 199 -5.95 -17.84 9.57
C TYR A 199 -6.41 -19.28 9.79
N GLN A 200 -5.92 -19.94 10.85
CA GLN A 200 -6.27 -21.33 11.20
C GLN A 200 -7.61 -21.46 11.94
N ARG A 201 -8.20 -20.35 12.37
CA ARG A 201 -9.48 -20.32 13.09
C ARG A 201 -10.64 -20.08 12.13
#